data_8934e7ca6a0e7b686b709691b874fd49
#
_entry.id   8934e7ca6a0e7b686b709691b874fd49
#
_cell.length_a   1.000
_cell.length_b   1.000
_cell.length_c   1.000
_cell.angle_alpha   90.00
_cell.angle_beta   90.00
_cell.angle_gamma   90.00
#
_symmetry.space_group_name_H-M   'P 1'
#
loop_
_entity.id
_entity.type
_entity.pdbx_description
1 polymer ?
#
loop_
_entity_poly.entity_id
_entity_poly.type
_entity_poly.pdbx_seq_one_letter_code
_entity_poly.pdbx_strand_id
1 'polypeptide(L)'
;PVAVGHCVIIQKNVAHSFKAKKQARFLVADLHELPESARSVNCPFAAVSNAFKSFCLFADIQLSSQTDEALEDSMIDIFKHLFSIQDFLPNIDRRISRALEHIENDLSINHTLDNLASISSLSVSQFKVLFARHTGKSLSQYLLMLRMETARALLANTDMPINLVAENTGYLNQSAFTRRFQIYHGISPSGYKRG
;
A
#
# COMPACT_ATOMS: atom_id res chain seq x y z
N PRO A 1 8.03 3.50 9.02
CA PRO A 1 6.84 2.74 8.65
C PRO A 1 6.84 2.46 7.14
N VAL A 2 6.34 1.29 6.76
CA VAL A 2 6.18 0.88 5.35
C VAL A 2 4.77 1.24 4.94
N ALA A 3 4.62 2.07 3.93
CA ALA A 3 3.31 2.46 3.40
C ALA A 3 2.83 1.49 2.32
N VAL A 4 1.52 1.48 2.05
CA VAL A 4 0.94 0.69 0.95
C VAL A 4 1.57 1.08 -0.37
N GLY A 5 2.07 0.09 -1.11
CA GLY A 5 2.77 0.30 -2.38
C GLY A 5 4.25 0.62 -2.25
N HIS A 6 4.83 0.32 -1.09
CA HIS A 6 6.26 0.32 -0.87
C HIS A 6 6.76 -1.12 -0.67
N CYS A 7 8.00 -1.35 -1.02
CA CYS A 7 8.71 -2.58 -0.67
C CYS A 7 9.78 -2.30 0.39
N VAL A 8 10.14 -3.35 1.10
CA VAL A 8 11.30 -3.37 1.99
C VAL A 8 12.31 -4.34 1.39
N ILE A 9 13.52 -3.86 1.18
CA ILE A 9 14.62 -4.69 0.71
C ILE A 9 15.49 -5.02 1.92
N ILE A 10 15.56 -6.29 2.27
CA ILE A 10 16.36 -6.77 3.39
C ILE A 10 17.56 -7.51 2.82
N GLN A 11 18.74 -7.02 3.13
CA GLN A 11 19.99 -7.63 2.70
C GLN A 11 20.24 -8.93 3.47
N LYS A 12 20.98 -9.85 2.85
CA LYS A 12 21.40 -11.11 3.48
C LYS A 12 22.10 -10.84 4.83
N ASN A 13 21.79 -11.65 5.82
CA ASN A 13 22.36 -11.57 7.18
C ASN A 13 22.00 -10.30 7.98
N VAL A 14 21.03 -9.52 7.55
CA VAL A 14 20.52 -8.39 8.34
C VAL A 14 19.41 -8.87 9.25
N ALA A 15 19.61 -8.77 10.55
CA ALA A 15 18.58 -9.05 11.54
C ALA A 15 17.42 -8.03 11.38
N HIS A 16 16.21 -8.52 11.26
CA HIS A 16 15.04 -7.69 11.05
C HIS A 16 13.83 -8.21 11.83
N SER A 17 12.91 -7.31 12.11
CA SER A 17 11.63 -7.65 12.71
C SER A 17 10.52 -6.81 12.09
N PHE A 18 9.34 -7.41 11.97
CA PHE A 18 8.15 -6.71 11.53
C PHE A 18 7.21 -6.49 12.71
N LYS A 19 6.72 -5.26 12.84
CA LYS A 19 5.66 -4.94 13.77
C LYS A 19 4.53 -4.23 13.02
N ALA A 20 3.43 -4.94 12.80
CA ALA A 20 2.22 -4.35 12.27
C ALA A 20 1.39 -3.75 13.40
N LYS A 21 0.99 -2.48 13.28
CA LYS A 21 0.06 -1.83 14.22
C LYS A 21 -1.41 -2.24 13.98
N LYS A 22 -1.71 -2.68 12.76
CA LYS A 22 -3.02 -3.16 12.28
C LYS A 22 -2.80 -4.43 11.46
N GLN A 23 -3.88 -5.12 11.10
CA GLN A 23 -3.77 -6.25 10.16
C GLN A 23 -3.14 -5.77 8.85
N ALA A 24 -1.99 -6.32 8.54
CA ALA A 24 -1.24 -6.01 7.33
C ALA A 24 -1.00 -7.31 6.55
N ARG A 25 -1.14 -7.24 5.22
CA ARG A 25 -0.83 -8.32 4.30
C ARG A 25 0.45 -7.96 3.55
N PHE A 26 1.37 -8.90 3.48
CA PHE A 26 2.65 -8.73 2.82
C PHE A 26 2.80 -9.83 1.76
N LEU A 27 3.31 -9.44 0.60
CA LEU A 27 3.91 -10.38 -0.34
C LEU A 27 5.41 -10.42 -0.02
N VAL A 28 5.92 -11.61 0.27
CA VAL A 28 7.34 -11.85 0.56
C VAL A 28 7.94 -12.61 -0.61
N ALA A 29 9.08 -12.14 -1.11
CA ALA A 29 9.86 -12.84 -2.12
C ALA A 29 11.30 -12.99 -1.63
N ASP A 30 11.76 -14.23 -1.53
CA ASP A 30 13.14 -14.57 -1.22
C ASP A 30 13.93 -14.70 -2.52
N LEU A 31 14.98 -13.90 -2.66
CA LEU A 31 15.83 -13.89 -3.84
C LEU A 31 17.24 -14.35 -3.47
N HIS A 32 17.81 -15.27 -4.24
CA HIS A 32 19.20 -15.72 -4.07
C HIS A 32 20.17 -14.57 -4.29
N GLU A 33 19.88 -13.69 -5.27
CA GLU A 33 20.66 -12.50 -5.59
C GLU A 33 19.74 -11.31 -5.84
N LEU A 34 20.13 -10.15 -5.32
CA LEU A 34 19.46 -8.89 -5.62
C LEU A 34 19.94 -8.33 -6.96
N PRO A 35 19.06 -7.80 -7.82
CA PRO A 35 19.45 -7.00 -8.98
C PRO A 35 20.35 -5.83 -8.59
N GLU A 36 21.20 -5.40 -9.50
CA GLU A 36 22.16 -4.31 -9.24
C GLU A 36 21.46 -3.01 -8.81
N SER A 37 20.31 -2.71 -9.39
CA SER A 37 19.45 -1.58 -9.02
C SER A 37 19.02 -1.61 -7.54
N ALA A 38 18.84 -2.79 -6.98
CA ALA A 38 18.43 -2.99 -5.59
C ALA A 38 19.62 -3.08 -4.61
N ARG A 39 20.81 -3.47 -5.09
CA ARG A 39 22.03 -3.56 -4.26
C ARG A 39 22.52 -2.19 -3.78
N SER A 40 22.33 -1.17 -4.59
CA SER A 40 22.78 0.21 -4.31
C SER A 40 21.79 1.02 -3.46
N VAL A 41 20.63 0.46 -3.10
CA VAL A 41 19.61 1.15 -2.31
C VAL A 41 20.02 1.22 -0.85
N ASN A 42 20.53 2.37 -0.43
CA ASN A 42 20.89 2.65 0.97
C ASN A 42 19.66 2.84 1.90
N CYS A 43 18.47 2.71 1.37
CA CYS A 43 17.23 2.84 2.14
C CYS A 43 16.46 1.52 2.09
N PRO A 44 16.13 0.91 3.23
CA PRO A 44 15.38 -0.33 3.26
C PRO A 44 13.96 -0.20 2.69
N PHE A 45 13.47 1.03 2.49
CA PHE A 45 12.12 1.31 2.01
C PHE A 45 12.19 1.98 0.63
N ALA A 46 11.54 1.43 -0.35
CA ALA A 46 11.49 1.98 -1.69
C ALA A 46 10.05 1.96 -2.23
N ALA A 47 9.67 3.05 -2.91
CA ALA A 47 8.44 3.05 -3.70
C ALA A 47 8.65 2.21 -4.95
N VAL A 48 7.63 1.44 -5.32
CA VAL A 48 7.66 0.62 -6.53
C VAL A 48 6.71 1.17 -7.60
N SER A 49 7.01 0.89 -8.86
CA SER A 49 6.18 1.33 -9.99
C SER A 49 4.76 0.78 -9.93
N ASN A 50 3.82 1.44 -10.61
CA ASN A 50 2.44 0.95 -10.69
C ASN A 50 2.35 -0.40 -11.40
N ALA A 51 3.19 -0.67 -12.39
CA ALA A 51 3.26 -1.96 -13.07
C ALA A 51 3.64 -3.09 -12.09
N PHE A 52 4.68 -2.85 -11.28
CA PHE A 52 5.11 -3.81 -10.27
C PHE A 52 4.04 -4.03 -9.18
N LYS A 53 3.37 -2.96 -8.74
CA LYS A 53 2.23 -3.07 -7.80
C LYS A 53 1.09 -3.90 -8.35
N SER A 54 0.71 -3.67 -9.62
CA SER A 54 -0.35 -4.44 -10.28
C SER A 54 0.02 -5.91 -10.41
N PHE A 55 1.27 -6.19 -10.72
CA PHE A 55 1.77 -7.56 -10.74
C PHE A 55 1.73 -8.21 -9.34
N CYS A 56 2.14 -7.50 -8.28
CA CYS A 56 2.07 -8.02 -6.92
C CYS A 56 0.62 -8.33 -6.48
N LEU A 57 -0.36 -7.50 -6.89
CA LEU A 57 -1.78 -7.78 -6.63
C LEU A 57 -2.26 -9.01 -7.41
N PHE A 58 -1.86 -9.17 -8.66
CA PHE A 58 -2.14 -10.36 -9.45
C PHE A 58 -1.54 -11.60 -8.79
N ALA A 59 -0.26 -11.55 -8.42
CA ALA A 59 0.44 -12.65 -7.75
C ALA A 59 -0.24 -13.04 -6.43
N ASP A 60 -0.65 -12.06 -5.62
CA ASP A 60 -1.37 -12.29 -4.37
C ASP A 60 -2.69 -13.04 -4.57
N ILE A 61 -3.44 -12.71 -5.63
CA ILE A 61 -4.69 -13.41 -5.98
C ILE A 61 -4.37 -14.85 -6.44
N GLN A 62 -3.38 -15.03 -7.31
CA GLN A 62 -3.03 -16.35 -7.84
C GLN A 62 -2.50 -17.28 -6.74
N LEU A 63 -1.58 -16.81 -5.90
CA LEU A 63 -1.01 -17.60 -4.79
C LEU A 63 -2.03 -17.90 -3.68
N SER A 64 -3.17 -17.22 -3.65
CA SER A 64 -4.28 -17.52 -2.74
C SER A 64 -5.20 -18.63 -3.26
N SER A 65 -5.06 -19.03 -4.51
CA SER A 65 -5.76 -20.12 -5.18
C SER A 65 -4.76 -21.21 -5.53
N GLN A 66 -5.28 -22.38 -5.98
CA GLN A 66 -4.41 -23.46 -6.42
C GLN A 66 -3.81 -23.08 -7.78
N THR A 67 -2.51 -22.82 -7.81
CA THR A 67 -1.73 -22.52 -9.02
C THR A 67 -1.00 -23.78 -9.50
N ASP A 68 -0.70 -23.86 -10.80
CA ASP A 68 0.20 -24.88 -11.34
C ASP A 68 1.66 -24.38 -11.29
N GLU A 69 2.61 -25.31 -11.26
CA GLU A 69 4.05 -25.04 -11.15
C GLU A 69 4.57 -24.17 -12.31
N ALA A 70 4.07 -24.38 -13.54
CA ALA A 70 4.49 -23.61 -14.71
C ALA A 70 4.04 -22.13 -14.62
N LEU A 71 2.88 -21.88 -14.03
CA LEU A 71 2.41 -20.50 -13.77
C LEU A 71 3.25 -19.85 -12.67
N GLU A 72 3.59 -20.58 -11.60
CA GLU A 72 4.45 -20.07 -10.52
C GLU A 72 5.83 -19.67 -11.04
N ASP A 73 6.47 -20.52 -11.85
CA ASP A 73 7.76 -20.22 -12.47
C ASP A 73 7.70 -18.98 -13.37
N SER A 74 6.64 -18.88 -14.18
CA SER A 74 6.43 -17.69 -15.03
C SER A 74 6.24 -16.41 -14.20
N MET A 75 5.54 -16.51 -13.09
CA MET A 75 5.34 -15.37 -12.17
C MET A 75 6.65 -14.96 -11.51
N ILE A 76 7.50 -15.92 -11.11
CA ILE A 76 8.82 -15.64 -10.54
C ILE A 76 9.71 -14.90 -11.56
N ASP A 77 9.70 -15.31 -12.81
CA ASP A 77 10.50 -14.66 -13.86
C ASP A 77 10.00 -13.26 -14.18
N ILE A 78 8.69 -13.05 -14.25
CA ILE A 78 8.09 -11.70 -14.40
C ILE A 78 8.45 -10.84 -13.18
N PHE A 79 8.35 -11.38 -11.96
CA PHE A 79 8.75 -10.68 -10.74
C PHE A 79 10.19 -10.20 -10.81
N LYS A 80 11.13 -11.10 -11.11
CA LYS A 80 12.56 -10.78 -11.23
C LYS A 80 12.81 -9.69 -12.26
N HIS A 81 12.18 -9.79 -13.43
CA HIS A 81 12.32 -8.81 -14.50
C HIS A 81 11.76 -7.45 -14.07
N LEU A 82 10.52 -7.39 -13.62
CA LEU A 82 9.91 -6.15 -13.14
C LEU A 82 10.68 -5.54 -11.97
N PHE A 83 11.22 -6.36 -11.07
CA PHE A 83 12.04 -5.90 -9.96
C PHE A 83 13.39 -5.33 -10.42
N SER A 84 14.04 -5.95 -11.42
CA SER A 84 15.32 -5.50 -11.95
C SER A 84 15.26 -4.13 -12.65
N ILE A 85 14.12 -3.83 -13.28
CA ILE A 85 13.91 -2.54 -13.97
C ILE A 85 13.32 -1.45 -13.05
N GLN A 86 13.14 -1.75 -11.74
CA GLN A 86 12.67 -0.72 -10.81
C GLN A 86 13.73 0.37 -10.64
N ASP A 87 13.29 1.59 -10.86
CA ASP A 87 14.03 2.77 -10.42
C ASP A 87 13.67 2.99 -8.93
N PHE A 88 14.45 2.38 -8.05
CA PHE A 88 14.26 2.53 -6.62
C PHE A 88 14.66 3.95 -6.22
N LEU A 89 13.68 4.84 -6.19
CA LEU A 89 13.93 6.22 -5.77
C LEU A 89 14.51 6.22 -4.35
N PRO A 90 15.73 6.74 -4.16
CA PRO A 90 16.31 6.83 -2.84
C PRO A 90 15.51 7.83 -2.01
N ASN A 91 15.14 7.41 -0.81
CA ASN A 91 14.58 8.23 0.25
C ASN A 91 13.24 8.92 -0.04
N ILE A 92 12.17 8.39 0.53
CA ILE A 92 10.99 9.22 0.78
C ILE A 92 11.48 10.44 1.59
N ASP A 93 11.24 11.63 1.07
CA ASP A 93 11.52 12.87 1.80
C ASP A 93 10.94 12.75 3.22
N ARG A 94 11.76 12.90 4.24
CA ARG A 94 11.35 12.73 5.65
C ARG A 94 10.10 13.53 6.00
N ARG A 95 9.90 14.65 5.32
CA ARG A 95 8.73 15.52 5.49
C ARG A 95 7.47 14.80 4.99
N ILE A 96 7.55 14.12 3.85
CA ILE A 96 6.45 13.30 3.32
C ILE A 96 6.23 12.03 4.15
N SER A 97 7.28 11.40 4.66
CA SER A 97 7.16 10.27 5.59
C SER A 97 6.32 10.61 6.82
N ARG A 98 6.50 11.81 7.40
CA ARG A 98 5.68 12.29 8.54
C ARG A 98 4.20 12.40 8.18
N ALA A 99 3.90 12.93 6.99
CA ALA A 99 2.52 13.02 6.53
C ALA A 99 1.89 11.64 6.30
N LEU A 100 2.63 10.71 5.71
CA LEU A 100 2.19 9.33 5.50
C LEU A 100 1.94 8.63 6.83
N GLU A 101 2.85 8.76 7.78
CA GLU A 101 2.69 8.21 9.13
C GLU A 101 1.47 8.79 9.85
N HIS A 102 1.23 10.10 9.70
CA HIS A 102 0.04 10.75 10.27
C HIS A 102 -1.25 10.22 9.67
N ILE A 103 -1.29 10.01 8.35
CA ILE A 103 -2.45 9.41 7.66
C ILE A 103 -2.68 7.97 8.12
N GLU A 104 -1.63 7.16 8.21
CA GLU A 104 -1.72 5.74 8.56
C GLU A 104 -2.08 5.51 10.04
N ASN A 105 -1.74 6.44 10.91
CA ASN A 105 -2.08 6.34 12.32
C ASN A 105 -3.58 6.42 12.56
N ASP A 106 -4.30 7.22 11.80
CA ASP A 106 -5.75 7.34 11.92
C ASP A 106 -6.42 7.72 10.60
N LEU A 107 -7.02 6.74 9.92
CA LEU A 107 -7.75 6.94 8.67
C LEU A 107 -9.16 7.53 8.87
N SER A 108 -9.66 7.52 10.11
CA SER A 108 -11.02 7.99 10.42
C SER A 108 -11.15 9.51 10.34
N ILE A 109 -10.05 10.22 10.56
CA ILE A 109 -10.04 11.70 10.56
C ILE A 109 -10.01 12.28 9.14
N ASN A 110 -10.40 13.54 9.03
CA ASN A 110 -10.32 14.29 7.77
C ASN A 110 -8.90 14.84 7.56
N HIS A 111 -8.14 14.25 6.67
CA HIS A 111 -6.81 14.69 6.27
C HIS A 111 -6.91 15.77 5.19
N THR A 112 -6.67 17.04 5.56
CA THR A 112 -6.63 18.14 4.62
C THR A 112 -5.21 18.40 4.10
N LEU A 113 -5.12 19.02 2.92
CA LEU A 113 -3.83 19.43 2.33
C LEU A 113 -3.08 20.40 3.24
N ASP A 114 -3.80 21.37 3.85
CA ASP A 114 -3.20 22.37 4.71
C ASP A 114 -2.60 21.75 5.98
N ASN A 115 -3.33 20.83 6.62
CA ASN A 115 -2.84 20.14 7.80
C ASN A 115 -1.59 19.29 7.48
N LEU A 116 -1.63 18.48 6.43
CA LEU A 116 -0.51 17.63 6.07
C LEU A 116 0.71 18.42 5.57
N ALA A 117 0.49 19.52 4.86
CA ALA A 117 1.56 20.44 4.48
C ALA A 117 2.23 21.06 5.72
N SER A 118 1.44 21.48 6.71
CA SER A 118 1.93 22.01 8.00
C SER A 118 2.77 20.97 8.75
N ILE A 119 2.26 19.73 8.90
CA ILE A 119 2.99 18.59 9.53
C ILE A 119 4.31 18.33 8.81
N SER A 120 4.31 18.49 7.50
CA SER A 120 5.48 18.29 6.63
C SER A 120 6.43 19.50 6.61
N SER A 121 6.08 20.62 7.25
CA SER A 121 6.81 21.89 7.16
C SER A 121 7.02 22.34 5.70
N LEU A 122 5.96 22.24 4.89
CA LEU A 122 5.92 22.59 3.47
C LEU A 122 4.78 23.56 3.19
N SER A 123 4.90 24.33 2.12
CA SER A 123 3.73 24.98 1.53
C SER A 123 2.81 23.94 0.88
N VAL A 124 1.52 24.25 0.74
CA VAL A 124 0.55 23.34 0.12
C VAL A 124 0.98 22.95 -1.31
N SER A 125 1.53 23.89 -2.07
CA SER A 125 2.01 23.63 -3.43
C SER A 125 3.20 22.67 -3.45
N GLN A 126 4.17 22.89 -2.57
CA GLN A 126 5.32 21.98 -2.43
C GLN A 126 4.89 20.59 -1.97
N PHE A 127 3.98 20.54 -0.98
CA PHE A 127 3.45 19.28 -0.49
C PHE A 127 2.77 18.47 -1.61
N LYS A 128 1.89 19.08 -2.41
CA LYS A 128 1.22 18.41 -3.55
C LYS A 128 2.23 17.76 -4.50
N VAL A 129 3.26 18.53 -4.89
CA VAL A 129 4.28 18.05 -5.85
C VAL A 129 5.08 16.91 -5.26
N LEU A 130 5.61 17.06 -4.04
CA LEU A 130 6.43 16.04 -3.39
C LEU A 130 5.61 14.80 -3.04
N PHE A 131 4.39 14.99 -2.53
CA PHE A 131 3.49 13.86 -2.21
C PHE A 131 3.16 13.04 -3.45
N ALA A 132 2.77 13.70 -4.56
CA ALA A 132 2.48 13.01 -5.81
C ALA A 132 3.73 12.31 -6.39
N ARG A 133 4.89 12.94 -6.30
CA ARG A 133 6.17 12.34 -6.73
C ARG A 133 6.50 11.07 -5.95
N HIS A 134 6.29 11.06 -4.63
CA HIS A 134 6.62 9.92 -3.78
C HIS A 134 5.56 8.82 -3.75
N THR A 135 4.27 9.18 -3.88
CA THR A 135 3.17 8.19 -3.81
C THR A 135 2.64 7.77 -5.17
N GLY A 136 3.00 8.49 -6.23
CA GLY A 136 2.43 8.33 -7.58
C GLY A 136 0.96 8.75 -7.68
N LYS A 137 0.40 9.40 -6.65
CA LYS A 137 -1.03 9.74 -6.53
C LYS A 137 -1.23 11.10 -5.90
N SER A 138 -2.35 11.76 -6.23
CA SER A 138 -2.80 12.90 -5.44
C SER A 138 -3.21 12.44 -4.03
N LEU A 139 -3.25 13.36 -3.06
CA LEU A 139 -3.70 13.04 -1.69
C LEU A 139 -5.07 12.37 -1.67
N SER A 140 -6.04 12.88 -2.43
CA SER A 140 -7.39 12.32 -2.48
C SER A 140 -7.42 10.90 -3.05
N GLN A 141 -6.62 10.63 -4.09
CA GLN A 141 -6.49 9.29 -4.66
C GLN A 141 -5.80 8.33 -3.69
N TYR A 142 -4.78 8.81 -2.99
CA TYR A 142 -4.05 8.02 -2.00
C TYR A 142 -4.95 7.64 -0.82
N LEU A 143 -5.67 8.62 -0.25
CA LEU A 143 -6.61 8.39 0.85
C LEU A 143 -7.74 7.43 0.43
N LEU A 144 -8.29 7.60 -0.77
CA LEU A 144 -9.31 6.69 -1.28
C LEU A 144 -8.78 5.26 -1.35
N MET A 145 -7.63 5.07 -1.97
CA MET A 145 -7.00 3.74 -2.08
C MET A 145 -6.78 3.14 -0.68
N LEU A 146 -6.14 3.88 0.22
CA LEU A 146 -5.80 3.38 1.55
C LEU A 146 -7.05 3.01 2.37
N ARG A 147 -8.10 3.85 2.32
CA ARG A 147 -9.37 3.60 2.97
C ARG A 147 -10.08 2.36 2.42
N MET A 148 -10.09 2.18 1.11
CA MET A 148 -10.74 1.02 0.48
C MET A 148 -9.99 -0.28 0.74
N GLU A 149 -8.66 -0.27 0.67
CA GLU A 149 -7.85 -1.45 0.98
C GLU A 149 -7.92 -1.82 2.47
N THR A 150 -7.92 -0.84 3.37
CA THR A 150 -8.13 -1.08 4.81
C THR A 150 -9.53 -1.64 5.07
N ALA A 151 -10.56 -1.09 4.43
CA ALA A 151 -11.92 -1.61 4.53
C ALA A 151 -12.01 -3.07 4.06
N ARG A 152 -11.38 -3.38 2.92
CA ARG A 152 -11.31 -4.74 2.38
C ARG A 152 -10.67 -5.69 3.38
N ALA A 153 -9.54 -5.30 3.97
CA ALA A 153 -8.84 -6.11 4.97
C ALA A 153 -9.68 -6.34 6.24
N LEU A 154 -10.38 -5.32 6.72
CA LEU A 154 -11.28 -5.43 7.87
C LEU A 154 -12.46 -6.37 7.59
N LEU A 155 -13.07 -6.27 6.41
CA LEU A 155 -14.19 -7.13 6.01
C LEU A 155 -13.77 -8.60 5.82
N ALA A 156 -12.57 -8.85 5.31
CA ALA A 156 -12.06 -10.21 5.08
C ALA A 156 -11.60 -10.91 6.37
N ASN A 157 -11.04 -10.16 7.32
CA ASN A 157 -10.28 -10.76 8.43
C ASN A 157 -10.93 -10.50 9.81
N THR A 158 -12.09 -9.85 9.86
CA THR A 158 -12.79 -9.56 11.13
C THR A 158 -14.30 -9.71 10.98
N ASP A 159 -14.96 -9.93 12.13
CA ASP A 159 -16.43 -9.90 12.22
C ASP A 159 -17.00 -8.48 12.37
N MET A 160 -16.17 -7.46 12.18
CA MET A 160 -16.57 -6.07 12.38
C MET A 160 -17.81 -5.71 11.54
N PRO A 161 -18.85 -5.11 12.13
CA PRO A 161 -20.02 -4.62 11.40
C PRO A 161 -19.63 -3.59 10.33
N ILE A 162 -20.36 -3.57 9.22
CA ILE A 162 -20.04 -2.71 8.06
C ILE A 162 -20.06 -1.22 8.42
N ASN A 163 -20.97 -0.79 9.32
CA ASN A 163 -20.98 0.58 9.80
C ASN A 163 -19.70 0.95 10.55
N LEU A 164 -19.16 0.06 11.39
CA LEU A 164 -17.90 0.29 12.09
C LEU A 164 -16.71 0.26 11.14
N VAL A 165 -16.73 -0.59 10.11
CA VAL A 165 -15.72 -0.55 9.03
C VAL A 165 -15.74 0.80 8.33
N ALA A 166 -16.94 1.33 8.02
CA ALA A 166 -17.08 2.65 7.41
C ALA A 166 -16.48 3.75 8.31
N GLU A 167 -16.82 3.78 9.58
CA GLU A 167 -16.31 4.77 10.56
C GLU A 167 -14.79 4.69 10.68
N ASN A 168 -14.23 3.49 10.88
CA ASN A 168 -12.77 3.27 10.99
C ASN A 168 -12.00 3.67 9.73
N THR A 169 -12.67 3.75 8.59
CA THR A 169 -12.08 4.17 7.31
C THR A 169 -12.48 5.58 6.90
N GLY A 170 -13.02 6.37 7.83
CA GLY A 170 -13.27 7.81 7.67
C GLY A 170 -14.53 8.14 6.88
N TYR A 171 -15.54 7.28 6.92
CA TYR A 171 -16.87 7.54 6.36
C TYR A 171 -17.89 7.71 7.46
N LEU A 172 -18.44 8.91 7.57
CA LEU A 172 -19.53 9.24 8.53
C LEU A 172 -20.87 8.59 8.14
N ASN A 173 -21.00 8.17 6.89
CA ASN A 173 -22.24 7.61 6.35
C ASN A 173 -21.96 6.26 5.67
N GLN A 174 -22.58 5.20 6.20
CA GLN A 174 -22.44 3.84 5.66
C GLN A 174 -22.90 3.72 4.21
N SER A 175 -23.92 4.46 3.78
CA SER A 175 -24.40 4.40 2.39
C SER A 175 -23.36 4.98 1.42
N ALA A 176 -22.72 6.09 1.80
CA ALA A 176 -21.63 6.68 1.03
C ALA A 176 -20.42 5.73 0.96
N PHE A 177 -20.07 5.09 2.06
CA PHE A 177 -19.04 4.05 2.12
C PHE A 177 -19.38 2.88 1.18
N THR A 178 -20.58 2.30 1.30
CA THR A 178 -21.01 1.14 0.51
C THR A 178 -20.93 1.43 -0.98
N ARG A 179 -21.44 2.59 -1.41
CA ARG A 179 -21.36 3.03 -2.81
C ARG A 179 -19.91 3.16 -3.27
N ARG A 180 -19.04 3.78 -2.47
CA ARG A 180 -17.63 3.99 -2.81
C ARG A 180 -16.86 2.67 -2.87
N PHE A 181 -17.10 1.78 -1.93
CA PHE A 181 -16.50 0.45 -1.89
C PHE A 181 -16.90 -0.39 -3.11
N GLN A 182 -18.18 -0.37 -3.48
CA GLN A 182 -18.67 -1.10 -4.66
C GLN A 182 -18.08 -0.54 -5.97
N ILE A 183 -17.94 0.79 -6.09
CA ILE A 183 -17.29 1.39 -7.26
C ILE A 183 -15.81 0.98 -7.34
N TYR A 184 -15.14 0.89 -6.21
CA TYR A 184 -13.70 0.61 -6.16
C TYR A 184 -13.38 -0.88 -6.35
N HIS A 185 -14.14 -1.77 -5.73
CA HIS A 185 -13.90 -3.23 -5.74
C HIS A 185 -14.84 -4.03 -6.64
N GLY A 186 -15.84 -3.41 -7.27
CA GLY A 186 -16.82 -4.10 -8.13
C GLY A 186 -17.89 -4.90 -7.38
N ILE A 187 -17.76 -5.06 -6.06
CA ILE A 187 -18.67 -5.83 -5.20
C ILE A 187 -19.04 -5.03 -3.96
N SER A 188 -20.24 -5.23 -3.41
CA SER A 188 -20.67 -4.54 -2.20
C SER A 188 -19.92 -5.07 -0.96
N PRO A 189 -19.78 -4.26 0.12
CA PRO A 189 -19.17 -4.72 1.38
C PRO A 189 -19.83 -5.96 1.97
N SER A 190 -21.18 -6.06 1.87
CA SER A 190 -21.91 -7.22 2.36
C SER A 190 -21.73 -8.45 1.47
N GLY A 191 -21.56 -8.29 0.17
CA GLY A 191 -21.20 -9.37 -0.74
C GLY A 191 -19.78 -9.87 -0.48
N TYR A 192 -18.85 -8.96 -0.25
CA TYR A 192 -17.45 -9.29 0.04
C TYR A 192 -17.28 -10.05 1.37
N LYS A 193 -18.04 -9.68 2.41
CA LYS A 193 -17.97 -10.33 3.74
C LYS A 193 -18.53 -11.75 3.77
N ARG A 194 -19.40 -12.12 2.81
CA ARG A 194 -20.03 -13.46 2.75
C ARG A 194 -19.27 -14.48 1.90
N GLY A 195 -18.35 -14.02 1.08
CA GLY A 195 -17.47 -14.86 0.24
C GLY A 195 -16.20 -15.22 0.96
#